data_0e738037df6ba0c063e63bbad2827c50
#
_entry.id   0e738037df6ba0c063e63bbad2827c50
#
_cell.length_a   1.000
_cell.length_b   1.000
_cell.length_c   1.000
_cell.angle_alpha   90.00
_cell.angle_beta   90.00
_cell.angle_gamma   90.00
#
_symmetry.space_group_name_H-M   'P 1'
#
loop_
_entity.id
_entity.type
_entity.pdbx_description
1 polymer ?
#
loop_
_entity_poly.entity_id
_entity_poly.type
_entity_poly.pdbx_seq_one_letter_code
_entity_poly.pdbx_strand_id
1 'polypeptide(L)'
;MEKIVALAKARGFVYPGSEIYGGLANTWDYGNLGVELKNNVKRAWWQKFIQESPYNVGVDCAILMNPQTWIASGHLGGFSDPLMDCKECHERFRADKLIEDFCAEHDI
;
A
#
# COMPACT_ATOMS: atom_id res chain seq x y z
N MET A 1 10.82 14.47 1.31
CA MET A 1 9.52 13.81 1.43
C MET A 1 8.60 14.54 2.42
N GLU A 2 9.03 14.87 3.64
CA GLU A 2 8.23 15.52 4.70
C GLU A 2 7.50 16.79 4.27
N LYS A 3 8.18 17.69 3.52
CA LYS A 3 7.57 18.92 3.00
C LYS A 3 6.37 18.66 2.07
N ILE A 4 6.45 17.60 1.26
CA ILE A 4 5.35 17.20 0.36
C ILE A 4 4.18 16.67 1.17
N VAL A 5 4.45 15.83 2.17
CA VAL A 5 3.41 15.30 3.07
C VAL A 5 2.71 16.42 3.84
N ALA A 6 3.48 17.36 4.40
CA ALA A 6 2.94 18.51 5.11
C ALA A 6 2.05 19.39 4.19
N LEU A 7 2.51 19.64 2.95
CA LEU A 7 1.74 20.37 1.96
C LEU A 7 0.44 19.64 1.59
N ALA A 8 0.52 18.33 1.35
CA ALA A 8 -0.63 17.51 0.99
C ALA A 8 -1.72 17.54 2.07
N LYS A 9 -1.33 17.44 3.34
CA LYS A 9 -2.24 17.58 4.48
C LYS A 9 -2.83 18.99 4.57
N ALA A 10 -1.99 20.02 4.53
CA ALA A 10 -2.41 21.42 4.68
C ALA A 10 -3.35 21.89 3.57
N ARG A 11 -3.23 21.32 2.38
CA ARG A 11 -4.04 21.70 1.20
C ARG A 11 -5.23 20.76 0.94
N GLY A 12 -5.48 19.79 1.83
CA GLY A 12 -6.62 18.89 1.70
C GLY A 12 -6.50 17.88 0.56
N PHE A 13 -5.30 17.46 0.21
CA PHE A 13 -5.10 16.31 -0.67
C PHE A 13 -5.45 15.01 0.02
N VAL A 14 -5.03 14.90 1.27
CA VAL A 14 -5.32 13.76 2.14
C VAL A 14 -5.61 14.23 3.56
N TYR A 15 -6.45 13.51 4.26
CA TYR A 15 -6.74 13.71 5.68
C TYR A 15 -7.04 12.37 6.37
N PRO A 16 -6.89 12.27 7.70
CA PRO A 16 -7.26 11.06 8.43
C PRO A 16 -8.77 10.83 8.35
N GLY A 17 -9.17 9.62 7.97
CA GLY A 17 -10.57 9.23 8.00
C GLY A 17 -11.07 9.06 9.43
N SER A 18 -12.38 9.26 9.64
CA SER A 18 -13.04 9.06 10.94
C SER A 18 -12.47 9.91 12.08
N GLU A 19 -11.92 11.08 11.79
CA GLU A 19 -11.18 11.92 12.72
C GLU A 19 -12.01 12.33 13.94
N ILE A 20 -13.31 12.55 13.78
CA ILE A 20 -14.23 12.88 14.88
C ILE A 20 -14.35 11.77 15.95
N TYR A 21 -13.96 10.54 15.59
CA TYR A 21 -13.93 9.38 16.49
C TYR A 21 -12.50 8.97 16.89
N GLY A 22 -11.52 9.85 16.67
CA GLY A 22 -10.11 9.57 16.97
C GLY A 22 -9.32 8.99 15.79
N GLY A 23 -9.96 8.79 14.64
CA GLY A 23 -9.31 8.27 13.45
C GLY A 23 -8.96 6.78 13.53
N LEU A 24 -8.31 6.31 12.50
CA LEU A 24 -7.73 4.96 12.43
C LEU A 24 -6.28 5.09 11.95
N ALA A 25 -5.36 4.45 12.66
CA ALA A 25 -3.94 4.51 12.33
C ALA A 25 -3.68 4.03 10.89
N ASN A 26 -2.81 4.74 10.18
CA ASN A 26 -2.40 4.43 8.80
C ASN A 26 -3.54 4.40 7.77
N THR A 27 -4.67 5.03 8.07
CA THR A 27 -5.81 5.12 7.16
C THR A 27 -6.04 6.58 6.78
N TRP A 28 -6.17 6.83 5.47
CA TRP A 28 -6.26 8.16 4.90
C TRP A 28 -7.37 8.22 3.86
N ASP A 29 -8.12 9.31 3.89
CA ASP A 29 -9.08 9.64 2.85
C ASP A 29 -8.47 10.65 1.87
N TYR A 30 -8.88 10.56 0.60
CA TYR A 30 -8.54 11.57 -0.38
C TYR A 30 -9.50 12.75 -0.27
N GLY A 31 -8.94 13.94 -0.08
CA GLY A 31 -9.70 15.19 -0.17
C GLY A 31 -9.96 15.60 -1.63
N ASN A 32 -10.57 16.78 -1.82
CA ASN A 32 -10.99 17.27 -3.13
C ASN A 32 -9.87 17.27 -4.16
N LEU A 33 -8.70 17.81 -3.80
CA LEU A 33 -7.53 17.84 -4.68
C LEU A 33 -6.89 16.46 -4.81
N GLY A 34 -6.92 15.66 -3.76
CA GLY A 34 -6.35 14.31 -3.74
C GLY A 34 -7.08 13.35 -4.68
N VAL A 35 -8.41 13.39 -4.71
CA VAL A 35 -9.19 12.51 -5.60
C VAL A 35 -8.97 12.88 -7.08
N GLU A 36 -8.85 14.16 -7.41
CA GLU A 36 -8.54 14.61 -8.76
C GLU A 36 -7.12 14.14 -9.18
N LEU A 37 -6.13 14.34 -8.32
CA LEU A 37 -4.78 13.86 -8.57
C LEU A 37 -4.75 12.33 -8.77
N LYS A 38 -5.40 11.59 -7.87
CA LYS A 38 -5.52 10.12 -7.99
C LYS A 38 -6.11 9.70 -9.33
N ASN A 39 -7.21 10.31 -9.73
CA ASN A 39 -7.89 9.96 -10.98
C ASN A 39 -7.05 10.34 -12.21
N ASN A 40 -6.32 11.45 -12.17
CA ASN A 40 -5.39 11.83 -13.22
C ASN A 40 -4.22 10.84 -13.35
N VAL A 41 -3.65 10.38 -12.24
CA VAL A 41 -2.60 9.34 -12.27
C VAL A 41 -3.14 8.04 -12.85
N LYS A 42 -4.32 7.59 -12.43
CA LYS A 42 -4.96 6.38 -12.97
C LYS A 42 -5.19 6.49 -14.48
N ARG A 43 -5.69 7.65 -14.94
CA ARG A 43 -5.95 7.90 -16.36
C ARG A 43 -4.66 7.89 -17.18
N ALA A 44 -3.62 8.58 -16.70
CA ALA A 44 -2.32 8.62 -17.37
C ALA A 44 -1.69 7.21 -17.45
N TRP A 45 -1.79 6.43 -16.37
CA TRP A 45 -1.33 5.04 -16.36
C TRP A 45 -2.07 4.19 -17.40
N TRP A 46 -3.41 4.27 -17.42
CA TRP A 46 -4.23 3.53 -18.36
C TRP A 46 -3.92 3.91 -19.81
N GLN A 47 -3.83 5.21 -20.08
CA GLN A 47 -3.45 5.71 -21.40
C GLN A 47 -2.09 5.15 -21.81
N LYS A 48 -1.09 5.29 -20.94
CA LYS A 48 0.29 4.92 -21.27
C LYS A 48 0.46 3.43 -21.52
N PHE A 49 -0.09 2.59 -20.67
CA PHE A 49 0.19 1.17 -20.68
C PHE A 49 -0.85 0.33 -21.44
N ILE A 50 -2.07 0.84 -21.62
CA ILE A 50 -3.12 0.11 -22.31
C ILE A 50 -3.42 0.72 -23.69
N GLN A 51 -3.75 2.02 -23.73
CA GLN A 51 -4.23 2.62 -24.97
C GLN A 51 -3.13 2.91 -25.98
N GLU A 52 -1.94 3.29 -25.54
CA GLU A 52 -0.79 3.54 -26.43
C GLU A 52 -0.08 2.25 -26.89
N SER A 53 -0.38 1.11 -26.28
CA SER A 53 0.19 -0.17 -26.67
C SER A 53 -0.75 -0.93 -27.62
N PRO A 54 -0.28 -1.32 -28.80
CA PRO A 54 -1.12 -2.08 -29.74
C PRO A 54 -1.35 -3.54 -29.32
N TYR A 55 -0.62 -4.02 -28.30
CA TYR A 55 -0.65 -5.42 -27.88
C TYR A 55 -1.31 -5.63 -26.50
N ASN A 56 -1.71 -4.55 -25.82
CA ASN A 56 -2.29 -4.63 -24.50
C ASN A 56 -3.80 -4.39 -24.55
N VAL A 57 -4.51 -5.15 -23.75
CA VAL A 57 -5.94 -4.95 -23.49
C VAL A 57 -6.19 -4.83 -21.98
N GLY A 58 -7.18 -4.05 -21.62
CA GLY A 58 -7.56 -3.89 -20.22
C GLY A 58 -8.51 -4.99 -19.78
N VAL A 59 -8.33 -5.46 -18.56
CA VAL A 59 -9.25 -6.38 -17.88
C VAL A 59 -9.51 -5.83 -16.47
N ASP A 60 -10.77 -5.81 -16.07
CA ASP A 60 -11.18 -5.46 -14.71
C ASP A 60 -11.79 -6.70 -14.05
N CYS A 61 -10.94 -7.47 -13.37
CA CYS A 61 -11.33 -8.71 -12.72
C CYS A 61 -11.84 -8.46 -11.29
N ALA A 62 -12.73 -9.34 -10.83
CA ALA A 62 -13.15 -9.35 -9.44
C ALA A 62 -11.95 -9.64 -8.50
N ILE A 63 -11.89 -8.92 -7.39
CA ILE A 63 -10.88 -9.18 -6.34
C ILE A 63 -11.17 -10.49 -5.63
N LEU A 64 -12.45 -10.78 -5.39
CA LEU A 64 -12.88 -12.05 -4.79
C LEU A 64 -12.91 -13.14 -5.85
N MET A 65 -12.12 -14.17 -5.65
CA MET A 65 -11.93 -15.29 -6.58
C MET A 65 -12.09 -16.62 -5.87
N ASN A 66 -12.27 -17.69 -6.65
CA ASN A 66 -12.22 -19.04 -6.10
C ASN A 66 -10.85 -19.29 -5.43
N PRO A 67 -10.82 -19.84 -4.20
CA PRO A 67 -9.57 -20.11 -3.48
C PRO A 67 -8.56 -20.96 -4.27
N GLN A 68 -9.03 -21.82 -5.19
CA GLN A 68 -8.16 -22.61 -6.06
C GLN A 68 -7.25 -21.75 -6.94
N THR A 69 -7.66 -20.54 -7.30
CA THR A 69 -6.83 -19.57 -8.02
C THR A 69 -5.56 -19.22 -7.23
N TRP A 70 -5.70 -19.01 -5.93
CA TRP A 70 -4.59 -18.67 -5.04
C TRP A 70 -3.74 -19.88 -4.66
N ILE A 71 -4.32 -21.08 -4.65
CA ILE A 71 -3.57 -22.34 -4.51
C ILE A 71 -2.69 -22.55 -5.75
N ALA A 72 -3.28 -22.46 -6.95
CA ALA A 72 -2.58 -22.66 -8.21
C ALA A 72 -1.45 -21.66 -8.44
N SER A 73 -1.64 -20.39 -8.02
CA SER A 73 -0.62 -19.35 -8.11
C SER A 73 0.43 -19.39 -6.99
N GLY A 74 0.28 -20.28 -6.01
CA GLY A 74 1.19 -20.41 -4.86
C GLY A 74 1.01 -19.33 -3.77
N HIS A 75 0.09 -18.39 -3.94
CA HIS A 75 -0.09 -17.29 -2.99
C HIS A 75 -0.67 -17.77 -1.65
N LEU A 76 -1.57 -18.75 -1.66
CA LEU A 76 -2.22 -19.18 -0.42
C LEU A 76 -1.27 -19.90 0.55
N GLY A 77 -0.30 -20.65 0.04
CA GLY A 77 0.66 -21.40 0.85
C GLY A 77 1.92 -20.61 1.23
N GLY A 78 2.25 -19.56 0.48
CA GLY A 78 3.48 -18.79 0.65
C GLY A 78 3.30 -17.39 1.27
N PHE A 79 2.08 -16.99 1.56
CA PHE A 79 1.79 -15.63 2.04
C PHE A 79 1.76 -15.59 3.58
N SER A 80 2.92 -15.82 4.19
CA SER A 80 3.08 -15.61 5.63
C SER A 80 4.36 -14.79 5.86
N ASP A 81 4.19 -13.49 6.14
CA ASP A 81 5.28 -12.72 6.69
C ASP A 81 5.56 -13.21 8.13
N PRO A 82 6.78 -13.60 8.48
CA PRO A 82 7.10 -13.96 9.85
C PRO A 82 7.03 -12.71 10.74
N LEU A 83 5.97 -12.58 11.51
CA LEU A 83 5.77 -11.47 12.41
C LEU A 83 6.22 -11.83 13.83
N MET A 84 6.85 -10.86 14.50
CA MET A 84 7.28 -10.95 15.90
C MET A 84 6.71 -9.77 16.68
N ASP A 85 6.19 -10.06 17.87
CA ASP A 85 5.75 -9.02 18.80
C ASP A 85 6.87 -8.74 19.81
N CYS A 86 7.24 -7.48 19.97
CA CYS A 86 8.18 -7.06 21.01
C CYS A 86 7.54 -7.26 22.38
N LYS A 87 8.27 -7.89 23.31
CA LYS A 87 7.78 -8.14 24.67
C LYS A 87 7.77 -6.87 25.54
N GLU A 88 8.51 -5.86 25.14
CA GLU A 88 8.69 -4.63 25.92
C GLU A 88 7.74 -3.52 25.47
N CYS A 89 7.72 -3.21 24.16
CA CYS A 89 6.87 -2.14 23.62
C CYS A 89 5.55 -2.64 23.01
N HIS A 90 5.37 -3.96 22.89
CA HIS A 90 4.21 -4.62 22.25
C HIS A 90 3.97 -4.23 20.80
N GLU A 91 4.95 -3.64 20.14
CA GLU A 91 4.90 -3.37 18.72
C GLU A 91 5.21 -4.62 17.90
N ARG A 92 4.62 -4.66 16.70
CA ARG A 92 4.76 -5.79 15.78
C ARG A 92 5.76 -5.47 14.68
N PHE A 93 6.72 -6.37 14.47
CA PHE A 93 7.79 -6.24 13.49
C PHE A 93 7.83 -7.46 12.57
N ARG A 94 8.35 -7.26 11.35
CA ARG A 94 8.72 -8.37 10.47
C ARG A 94 10.07 -8.94 10.93
N ALA A 95 10.11 -10.25 11.17
CA ALA A 95 11.32 -10.92 11.67
C ALA A 95 12.48 -10.88 10.64
N ASP A 96 12.16 -11.08 9.35
CA ASP A 96 13.12 -10.97 8.25
C ASP A 96 13.77 -9.59 8.19
N LYS A 97 12.95 -8.53 8.29
CA LYS A 97 13.44 -7.15 8.28
C LYS A 97 14.33 -6.84 9.48
N LEU A 98 13.95 -7.30 10.68
CA LEU A 98 14.77 -7.12 11.88
C LEU A 98 16.16 -7.78 11.75
N ILE A 99 16.20 -8.95 11.13
CA ILE A 99 17.46 -9.66 10.88
C ILE A 99 18.31 -8.91 9.86
N GLU A 100 17.71 -8.46 8.76
CA GLU A 100 18.41 -7.69 7.72
C GLU A 100 18.98 -6.37 8.29
N ASP A 101 18.17 -5.64 9.04
CA ASP A 101 18.58 -4.36 9.64
C ASP A 101 19.69 -4.59 10.68
N PHE A 102 19.61 -5.64 11.51
CA PHE A 102 20.64 -5.99 12.47
C PHE A 102 21.95 -6.38 11.80
N CYS A 103 21.90 -7.22 10.75
CA CYS A 103 23.09 -7.62 10.00
C CYS A 103 23.75 -6.39 9.32
N ALA A 104 22.95 -5.48 8.75
CA ALA A 104 23.46 -4.27 8.13
C ALA A 104 24.12 -3.31 9.14
N GLU A 105 23.58 -3.22 10.37
CA GLU A 105 24.09 -2.34 11.42
C GLU A 105 25.38 -2.88 12.06
N HIS A 106 25.60 -4.19 12.02
CA HIS A 106 26.74 -4.86 12.64
C HIS A 106 27.78 -5.42 11.65
N ASP A 107 27.62 -5.14 10.34
CA ASP A 107 28.50 -5.64 9.26
C ASP A 107 28.68 -7.18 9.27
N ILE A 108 27.59 -7.94 9.53
CA ILE A 108 27.58 -9.40 9.58
C ILE A 108 26.93 -9.96 8.32
#